data_e692a24946072a9662b420fc0f8f07fc
#
_entry.id   e692a24946072a9662b420fc0f8f07fc
#
_cell.length_a   1.000
_cell.length_b   1.000
_cell.length_c   1.000
_cell.angle_alpha   90.00
_cell.angle_beta   90.00
_cell.angle_gamma   90.00
#
_symmetry.space_group_name_H-M   'P 1'
#
loop_
_entity.id
_entity.type
_entity.pdbx_description
1 polymer ?
#
loop_
_entity_poly.entity_id
_entity_poly.type
_entity_poly.pdbx_seq_one_letter_code
_entity_poly.pdbx_strand_id
1 'polypeptide(L)'
;MTIGTTTPTRNATGTVMRIVLTLVGAGMMVIGAFMPWVRSVLGTNLSWKAFYSTELGHAHSFVESVGFVFIVLALLGIVGLAARTGGLGRLAGALGIAGFVLFAIQVFRASGQNIEGLDTRIEIGAWLALAGSVIVLVAGFLSTPESVVYET
;
A
#
# COMPACT_ATOMS: atom_id res chain seq x y z
N MET A 1 -42.34 -32.97 6.95
CA MET A 1 -40.89 -32.91 6.76
C MET A 1 -40.56 -31.51 6.31
N THR A 2 -40.22 -30.59 7.21
CA THR A 2 -39.92 -29.21 6.92
C THR A 2 -38.42 -29.11 6.59
N ILE A 3 -38.11 -28.89 5.32
CA ILE A 3 -36.76 -28.61 4.87
C ILE A 3 -36.46 -27.16 5.29
N GLY A 4 -35.72 -27.02 6.38
CA GLY A 4 -35.20 -25.71 6.79
C GLY A 4 -34.14 -25.24 5.78
N THR A 5 -34.54 -24.35 4.91
CA THR A 5 -33.57 -23.61 4.06
C THR A 5 -32.82 -22.65 4.96
N THR A 6 -31.67 -23.06 5.48
CA THR A 6 -30.70 -22.15 6.05
C THR A 6 -30.07 -21.39 4.90
N THR A 7 -30.61 -20.21 4.60
CA THR A 7 -29.92 -19.25 3.74
C THR A 7 -28.60 -18.87 4.43
N PRO A 8 -27.44 -19.12 3.80
CA PRO A 8 -26.18 -18.65 4.35
C PRO A 8 -26.25 -17.13 4.43
N THR A 9 -26.28 -16.58 5.64
CA THR A 9 -26.11 -15.14 5.85
C THR A 9 -24.69 -14.80 5.39
N ARG A 10 -24.59 -14.34 4.15
CA ARG A 10 -23.38 -13.79 3.59
C ARG A 10 -22.94 -12.69 4.55
N ASN A 11 -21.74 -12.81 5.12
CA ASN A 11 -21.19 -11.83 6.05
C ASN A 11 -20.97 -10.50 5.33
N ALA A 12 -22.05 -9.75 5.12
CA ALA A 12 -22.05 -8.44 4.47
C ALA A 12 -21.07 -7.48 5.17
N THR A 13 -20.96 -7.59 6.49
CA THR A 13 -20.04 -6.79 7.31
C THR A 13 -18.56 -6.98 6.90
N GLY A 14 -18.12 -8.21 6.66
CA GLY A 14 -16.73 -8.47 6.24
C GLY A 14 -16.41 -7.90 4.86
N THR A 15 -17.38 -7.98 3.93
CA THR A 15 -17.22 -7.40 2.58
C THR A 15 -17.16 -5.87 2.64
N VAL A 16 -18.05 -5.23 3.39
CA VAL A 16 -18.07 -3.77 3.56
C VAL A 16 -16.77 -3.30 4.21
N MET A 17 -16.33 -3.97 5.29
CA MET A 17 -15.09 -3.64 5.98
C MET A 17 -13.89 -3.70 5.02
N ARG A 18 -13.79 -4.75 4.22
CA ARG A 18 -12.74 -4.89 3.21
C ARG A 18 -12.75 -3.76 2.19
N ILE A 19 -13.92 -3.39 1.66
CA ILE A 19 -14.07 -2.29 0.71
C ILE A 19 -13.57 -0.99 1.33
N VAL A 20 -14.06 -0.66 2.52
CA VAL A 20 -13.71 0.59 3.22
C VAL A 20 -12.20 0.64 3.50
N LEU A 21 -11.63 -0.42 4.06
CA LEU A 21 -10.19 -0.47 4.36
C LEU A 21 -9.34 -0.36 3.09
N THR A 22 -9.71 -1.04 2.00
CA THR A 22 -8.95 -0.94 0.74
C THR A 22 -9.00 0.48 0.18
N LEU A 23 -10.16 1.12 0.16
CA LEU A 23 -10.29 2.50 -0.34
C LEU A 23 -9.56 3.51 0.54
N VAL A 24 -9.66 3.38 1.86
CA VAL A 24 -8.93 4.24 2.81
C VAL A 24 -7.42 4.06 2.64
N GLY A 25 -6.94 2.82 2.63
CA GLY A 25 -5.52 2.53 2.47
C GLY A 25 -4.96 3.00 1.12
N ALA A 26 -5.68 2.74 0.03
CA ALA A 26 -5.30 3.23 -1.30
C ALA A 26 -5.31 4.76 -1.36
N GLY A 27 -6.31 5.42 -0.77
CA GLY A 27 -6.37 6.89 -0.66
C GLY A 27 -5.18 7.45 0.10
N MET A 28 -4.79 6.84 1.22
CA MET A 28 -3.61 7.24 1.98
C MET A 28 -2.32 7.08 1.18
N MET A 29 -2.17 6.00 0.41
CA MET A 29 -1.01 5.81 -0.47
C MET A 29 -0.93 6.90 -1.54
N VAL A 30 -2.06 7.25 -2.18
CA VAL A 30 -2.13 8.31 -3.19
C VAL A 30 -1.82 9.68 -2.57
N ILE A 31 -2.47 10.03 -1.47
CA ILE A 31 -2.22 11.31 -0.77
C ILE A 31 -0.75 11.38 -0.33
N GLY A 32 -0.23 10.30 0.27
CA GLY A 32 1.18 10.21 0.67
C GLY A 32 2.15 10.42 -0.49
N ALA A 33 1.80 9.95 -1.70
CA ALA A 33 2.62 10.15 -2.90
C ALA A 33 2.78 11.63 -3.27
N PHE A 34 1.78 12.48 -2.99
CA PHE A 34 1.81 13.92 -3.26
C PHE A 34 2.33 14.76 -2.09
N MET A 35 2.64 14.13 -0.95
CA MET A 35 3.19 14.80 0.22
C MET A 35 4.73 14.73 0.24
N PRO A 36 5.40 15.58 1.05
CA PRO A 36 6.85 15.52 1.23
C PRO A 36 7.31 14.17 1.81
N TRP A 37 8.40 13.64 1.27
CA TRP A 37 9.02 12.37 1.68
C TRP A 37 10.35 12.57 2.38
N VAL A 38 11.19 13.47 1.82
CA VAL A 38 12.51 13.81 2.36
C VAL A 38 12.90 15.22 1.92
N ARG A 39 13.43 16.02 2.85
CA ARG A 39 13.92 17.39 2.58
C ARG A 39 12.91 18.26 1.79
N SER A 40 11.64 18.16 2.16
CA SER A 40 10.51 18.86 1.47
C SER A 40 10.31 18.46 0.00
N VAL A 41 10.95 17.38 -0.46
CA VAL A 41 10.73 16.82 -1.80
C VAL A 41 9.51 15.93 -1.78
N LEU A 42 8.55 16.22 -2.65
CA LEU A 42 7.34 15.42 -2.81
C LEU A 42 7.67 14.03 -3.34
N GLY A 43 6.90 13.02 -2.95
CA GLY A 43 7.06 11.67 -3.48
C GLY A 43 6.99 11.61 -5.01
N THR A 44 6.17 12.45 -5.63
CA THR A 44 6.04 12.58 -7.09
C THR A 44 7.23 13.26 -7.77
N ASN A 45 8.08 13.92 -7.02
CA ASN A 45 9.30 14.58 -7.52
C ASN A 45 10.59 13.84 -7.10
N LEU A 46 10.46 12.83 -6.25
CA LEU A 46 11.58 12.00 -5.80
C LEU A 46 11.80 10.85 -6.77
N SER A 47 13.03 10.72 -7.30
CA SER A 47 13.36 9.64 -8.24
C SER A 47 13.21 8.26 -7.59
N TRP A 48 12.69 7.28 -8.34
CA TRP A 48 12.61 5.87 -7.91
C TRP A 48 13.98 5.25 -7.58
N LYS A 49 15.07 5.87 -8.03
CA LYS A 49 16.43 5.53 -7.62
C LYS A 49 16.63 5.57 -6.10
N ALA A 50 15.80 6.34 -5.40
CA ALA A 50 15.76 6.38 -3.94
C ALA A 50 15.44 5.03 -3.27
N PHE A 51 14.98 4.02 -4.02
CA PHE A 51 14.80 2.66 -3.50
C PHE A 51 16.10 1.84 -3.46
N TYR A 52 17.08 2.16 -4.29
CA TYR A 52 18.32 1.36 -4.41
C TYR A 52 19.62 2.18 -4.40
N SER A 53 19.53 3.51 -4.41
CA SER A 53 20.67 4.43 -4.41
C SER A 53 20.55 5.45 -3.29
N THR A 54 21.68 5.87 -2.75
CA THR A 54 21.76 6.96 -1.77
C THR A 54 21.61 8.35 -2.41
N GLU A 55 21.54 8.42 -3.74
CA GLU A 55 21.27 9.64 -4.48
C GLU A 55 19.77 9.96 -4.44
N LEU A 56 19.37 10.76 -3.45
CA LEU A 56 18.00 11.26 -3.30
C LEU A 56 17.77 12.43 -4.28
N GLY A 57 17.88 12.12 -5.58
CA GLY A 57 17.73 13.11 -6.65
C GLY A 57 16.29 13.32 -7.08
N HIS A 58 16.06 14.43 -7.81
CA HIS A 58 14.76 14.70 -8.41
C HIS A 58 14.48 13.74 -9.59
N ALA A 59 13.22 13.33 -9.73
CA ALA A 59 12.76 12.57 -10.89
C ALA A 59 12.78 13.46 -12.14
N HIS A 60 13.20 12.91 -13.27
CA HIS A 60 13.15 13.61 -14.56
C HIS A 60 11.73 13.64 -15.14
N SER A 61 10.90 12.67 -14.75
CA SER A 61 9.49 12.57 -15.13
C SER A 61 8.64 12.01 -13.99
N PHE A 62 7.34 12.29 -14.03
CA PHE A 62 6.38 11.76 -13.04
C PHE A 62 6.44 10.23 -12.93
N VAL A 63 6.58 9.54 -14.08
CA VAL A 63 6.61 8.07 -14.16
C VAL A 63 7.87 7.49 -13.47
N GLU A 64 8.94 8.27 -13.39
CA GLU A 64 10.20 7.88 -12.72
C GLU A 64 10.22 8.25 -11.24
N SER A 65 9.06 8.56 -10.66
CA SER A 65 8.98 8.98 -9.26
C SER A 65 8.57 7.85 -8.32
N VAL A 66 9.01 7.96 -7.08
CA VAL A 66 8.56 7.11 -5.96
C VAL A 66 7.05 7.21 -5.79
N GLY A 67 6.48 8.43 -5.90
CA GLY A 67 5.05 8.66 -5.80
C GLY A 67 4.25 7.90 -6.84
N PHE A 68 4.73 7.85 -8.09
CA PHE A 68 4.09 7.08 -9.15
C PHE A 68 4.00 5.59 -8.80
N VAL A 69 5.06 5.01 -8.24
CA VAL A 69 5.06 3.60 -7.79
C VAL A 69 3.94 3.36 -6.77
N PHE A 70 3.79 4.23 -5.78
CA PHE A 70 2.74 4.09 -4.76
C PHE A 70 1.34 4.31 -5.32
N ILE A 71 1.16 5.18 -6.31
CA ILE A 71 -0.11 5.35 -7.03
C ILE A 71 -0.47 4.08 -7.79
N VAL A 72 0.49 3.47 -8.49
CA VAL A 72 0.27 2.19 -9.20
C VAL A 72 -0.09 1.07 -8.22
N LEU A 73 0.58 0.99 -7.06
CA LEU A 73 0.26 0.00 -6.03
C LEU A 73 -1.14 0.24 -5.43
N ALA A 74 -1.54 1.49 -5.23
CA ALA A 74 -2.88 1.83 -4.77
C ALA A 74 -3.95 1.37 -5.79
N LEU A 75 -3.72 1.62 -7.08
CA LEU A 75 -4.59 1.14 -8.15
C LEU A 75 -4.64 -0.39 -8.20
N LEU A 76 -3.51 -1.07 -8.03
CA LEU A 76 -3.46 -2.53 -7.96
C LEU A 76 -4.29 -3.07 -6.79
N GLY A 77 -4.27 -2.42 -5.63
CA GLY A 77 -5.13 -2.75 -4.49
C GLY A 77 -6.61 -2.61 -4.82
N ILE A 78 -7.00 -1.52 -5.49
CA ILE A 78 -8.38 -1.27 -5.93
C ILE A 78 -8.83 -2.31 -6.99
N VAL A 79 -7.97 -2.62 -7.96
CA VAL A 79 -8.23 -3.67 -8.96
C VAL A 79 -8.42 -5.03 -8.28
N GLY A 80 -7.62 -5.34 -7.27
CA GLY A 80 -7.76 -6.55 -6.46
C GLY A 80 -9.10 -6.62 -5.72
N LEU A 81 -9.61 -5.47 -5.29
CA LEU A 81 -10.95 -5.37 -4.71
C LEU A 81 -12.04 -5.66 -5.76
N ALA A 82 -11.94 -5.05 -6.94
CA ALA A 82 -12.90 -5.24 -8.04
C ALA A 82 -12.89 -6.68 -8.57
N ALA A 83 -11.71 -7.30 -8.69
CA ALA A 83 -11.54 -8.69 -9.09
C ALA A 83 -11.94 -9.69 -7.98
N ARG A 84 -12.34 -9.22 -6.80
CA ARG A 84 -12.69 -10.04 -5.62
C ARG A 84 -11.55 -10.98 -5.17
N THR A 85 -10.33 -10.74 -5.63
CA THR A 85 -9.14 -11.50 -5.26
C THR A 85 -8.43 -10.82 -4.09
N GLY A 86 -8.30 -11.48 -2.95
CA GLY A 86 -7.51 -10.97 -1.82
C GLY A 86 -6.01 -10.92 -2.13
N GLY A 87 -5.55 -11.72 -3.09
CA GLY A 87 -4.15 -11.84 -3.46
C GLY A 87 -3.53 -10.55 -3.97
N LEU A 88 -4.21 -9.82 -4.86
CA LEU A 88 -3.71 -8.55 -5.40
C LEU A 88 -3.61 -7.46 -4.31
N GLY A 89 -4.57 -7.39 -3.39
CA GLY A 89 -4.49 -6.47 -2.26
C GLY A 89 -3.31 -6.78 -1.33
N ARG A 90 -3.07 -8.07 -1.04
CA ARG A 90 -1.91 -8.52 -0.26
C ARG A 90 -0.60 -8.17 -0.96
N LEU A 91 -0.52 -8.42 -2.27
CA LEU A 91 0.65 -8.10 -3.08
C LEU A 91 0.92 -6.59 -3.09
N ALA A 92 -0.10 -5.77 -3.35
CA ALA A 92 0.02 -4.31 -3.38
C ALA A 92 0.49 -3.75 -2.03
N GLY A 93 -0.12 -4.20 -0.93
CA GLY A 93 0.26 -3.79 0.42
C GLY A 93 1.68 -4.23 0.79
N ALA A 94 2.04 -5.49 0.49
CA ALA A 94 3.38 -6.02 0.76
C ALA A 94 4.46 -5.28 -0.04
N LEU A 95 4.23 -5.00 -1.32
CA LEU A 95 5.14 -4.23 -2.16
C LEU A 95 5.27 -2.78 -1.68
N GLY A 96 4.18 -2.18 -1.20
CA GLY A 96 4.22 -0.83 -0.63
C GLY A 96 5.07 -0.77 0.65
N ILE A 97 4.93 -1.75 1.54
CA ILE A 97 5.78 -1.87 2.74
C ILE A 97 7.24 -2.09 2.35
N ALA A 98 7.50 -3.01 1.42
CA ALA A 98 8.87 -3.27 0.94
C ALA A 98 9.50 -2.02 0.32
N GLY A 99 8.74 -1.26 -0.49
CA GLY A 99 9.17 0.01 -1.05
C GLY A 99 9.54 1.02 0.03
N PHE A 100 8.71 1.17 1.06
CA PHE A 100 9.03 2.05 2.20
C PHE A 100 10.30 1.60 2.93
N VAL A 101 10.46 0.30 3.21
CA VAL A 101 11.66 -0.24 3.88
C VAL A 101 12.91 0.04 3.06
N LEU A 102 12.87 -0.21 1.74
CA LEU A 102 14.00 0.08 0.86
C LEU A 102 14.33 1.58 0.88
N PHE A 103 13.35 2.45 0.78
CA PHE A 103 13.52 3.90 0.90
C PHE A 103 14.15 4.30 2.24
N ALA A 104 13.62 3.79 3.36
CA ALA A 104 14.13 4.09 4.70
C ALA A 104 15.59 3.65 4.87
N ILE A 105 15.97 2.48 4.32
CA ILE A 105 17.36 2.01 4.30
C ILE A 105 18.25 2.99 3.55
N GLN A 106 17.81 3.51 2.40
CA GLN A 106 18.63 4.44 1.62
C GLN A 106 18.75 5.80 2.32
N VAL A 107 17.69 6.31 2.94
CA VAL A 107 17.76 7.52 3.77
C VAL A 107 18.74 7.33 4.94
N PHE A 108 18.70 6.16 5.60
CA PHE A 108 19.64 5.82 6.66
C PHE A 108 21.09 5.81 6.17
N ARG A 109 21.35 5.17 5.02
CA ARG A 109 22.69 5.12 4.42
C ARG A 109 23.17 6.50 3.98
N ALA A 110 22.30 7.32 3.38
CA ALA A 110 22.61 8.69 2.98
C ALA A 110 22.91 9.62 4.18
N SER A 111 22.43 9.23 5.37
CA SER A 111 22.63 9.96 6.63
C SER A 111 23.94 9.61 7.36
N GLY A 112 24.82 8.84 6.72
CA GLY A 112 26.06 8.39 7.35
C GLY A 112 25.86 7.38 8.49
N GLN A 113 24.79 6.58 8.39
CA GLN A 113 24.41 5.53 9.36
C GLN A 113 24.08 6.06 10.76
N ASN A 114 23.68 7.32 10.88
CA ASN A 114 23.28 7.91 12.12
C ASN A 114 21.78 7.72 12.33
N ILE A 115 21.38 7.04 13.41
CA ILE A 115 19.97 6.75 13.74
C ILE A 115 19.28 7.99 14.31
N GLU A 116 20.07 8.88 14.93
CA GLU A 116 19.53 10.12 15.52
C GLU A 116 18.94 11.02 14.43
N GLY A 117 17.65 11.31 14.53
CA GLY A 117 16.92 12.19 13.63
C GLY A 117 16.43 11.54 12.34
N LEU A 118 16.36 10.22 12.23
CA LEU A 118 15.76 9.52 11.07
C LEU A 118 14.26 9.83 10.94
N ASP A 119 13.56 9.94 12.05
CA ASP A 119 12.16 10.32 12.16
C ASP A 119 11.88 11.74 11.62
N THR A 120 12.82 12.66 11.82
CA THR A 120 12.73 14.04 11.31
C THR A 120 13.17 14.15 9.84
N ARG A 121 13.85 13.16 9.28
CA ARG A 121 14.31 13.16 7.88
C ARG A 121 13.32 12.50 6.94
N ILE A 122 12.59 11.49 7.42
CA ILE A 122 11.48 10.87 6.71
C ILE A 122 10.22 11.65 7.04
N GLU A 123 9.69 12.35 6.05
CA GLU A 123 8.55 13.24 6.22
C GLU A 123 7.20 12.49 6.15
N ILE A 124 6.13 13.22 6.46
CA ILE A 124 4.78 12.68 6.66
C ILE A 124 4.25 11.88 5.46
N GLY A 125 4.64 12.23 4.22
CA GLY A 125 4.19 11.55 3.01
C GLY A 125 4.59 10.09 2.97
N ALA A 126 5.83 9.77 3.35
CA ALA A 126 6.34 8.41 3.41
C ALA A 126 5.62 7.58 4.49
N TRP A 127 5.39 8.15 5.67
CA TRP A 127 4.66 7.50 6.75
C TRP A 127 3.20 7.23 6.39
N LEU A 128 2.56 8.19 5.71
CA LEU A 128 1.19 8.02 5.24
C LEU A 128 1.08 6.92 4.18
N ALA A 129 2.03 6.85 3.25
CA ALA A 129 2.11 5.79 2.26
C ALA A 129 2.34 4.41 2.90
N LEU A 130 3.19 4.32 3.94
CA LEU A 130 3.38 3.09 4.72
C LEU A 130 2.09 2.67 5.41
N ALA A 131 1.43 3.57 6.12
CA ALA A 131 0.18 3.27 6.81
C ALA A 131 -0.90 2.79 5.83
N GLY A 132 -1.03 3.45 4.67
CA GLY A 132 -1.93 3.03 3.60
C GLY A 132 -1.60 1.62 3.09
N SER A 133 -0.33 1.30 2.90
CA SER A 133 0.14 -0.02 2.47
C SER A 133 -0.21 -1.12 3.47
N VAL A 134 -0.04 -0.86 4.77
CA VAL A 134 -0.42 -1.79 5.85
C VAL A 134 -1.93 -2.02 5.84
N ILE A 135 -2.74 -0.97 5.71
CA ILE A 135 -4.20 -1.08 5.65
C ILE A 135 -4.65 -1.91 4.44
N VAL A 136 -4.07 -1.68 3.25
CA VAL A 136 -4.36 -2.47 2.04
C VAL A 136 -3.97 -3.94 2.23
N LEU A 137 -2.82 -4.21 2.87
CA LEU A 137 -2.39 -5.56 3.19
C LEU A 137 -3.40 -6.28 4.10
N VAL A 138 -3.80 -5.64 5.19
CA VAL A 138 -4.78 -6.17 6.14
C VAL A 138 -6.12 -6.42 5.45
N ALA A 139 -6.59 -5.45 4.63
CA ALA A 139 -7.81 -5.61 3.84
C ALA A 139 -7.76 -6.83 2.90
N GLY A 140 -6.58 -7.12 2.34
CA GLY A 140 -6.35 -8.30 1.51
C GLY A 140 -6.49 -9.63 2.27
N PHE A 141 -6.22 -9.66 3.59
CA PHE A 141 -6.43 -10.84 4.43
C PHE A 141 -7.89 -11.05 4.85
N LEU A 142 -8.71 -10.01 4.81
CA LEU A 142 -10.15 -10.10 5.10
C LEU A 142 -10.96 -10.71 3.95
N SER A 143 -10.35 -11.12 2.84
CA SER A 143 -11.04 -11.86 1.78
C SER A 143 -11.41 -13.24 2.31
N THR A 144 -12.72 -13.49 2.43
CA THR A 144 -13.26 -14.82 2.71
C THR A 144 -12.92 -15.76 1.57
N PRO A 145 -12.34 -16.96 1.85
CA PRO A 145 -12.20 -17.98 0.83
C PRO A 145 -13.58 -18.38 0.32
N GLU A 146 -13.76 -18.31 -0.99
CA GLU A 146 -14.92 -18.90 -1.65
C GLU A 146 -14.78 -20.42 -1.48
N SER A 147 -15.63 -21.02 -0.64
CA SER A 147 -15.69 -22.47 -0.54
C SER A 147 -16.22 -23.01 -1.86
N VAL A 148 -15.34 -23.57 -2.67
CA VAL A 148 -15.72 -24.33 -3.87
C VAL A 148 -16.37 -25.60 -3.35
N VAL A 149 -17.71 -25.63 -3.35
CA VAL A 149 -18.46 -26.88 -3.13
C VAL A 149 -18.31 -27.69 -4.40
N TYR A 150 -17.49 -28.73 -4.34
CA TYR A 150 -17.48 -29.77 -5.38
C TYR A 150 -18.77 -30.57 -5.18
N GLU A 151 -19.77 -30.38 -6.03
CA GLU A 151 -20.85 -31.34 -6.18
C GLU A 151 -20.27 -32.61 -6.83
N THR A 152 -20.25 -33.67 -6.06
CA THR A 152 -19.99 -35.03 -6.55
C THR A 152 -21.29 -35.65 -7.03
#